data_fed7cd42e3b9fe40a6dd763c62518fee
#
_entry.id   fed7cd42e3b9fe40a6dd763c62518fee
#
_cell.length_a   1.000
_cell.length_b   1.000
_cell.length_c   1.000
_cell.angle_alpha   90.00
_cell.angle_beta   90.00
_cell.angle_gamma   90.00
#
_symmetry.space_group_name_H-M   'P 1'
#
loop_
_entity.id
_entity.type
_entity.pdbx_description
1 polymer ?
#
loop_
_entity_poly.entity_id
_entity_poly.type
_entity_poly.pdbx_seq_one_letter_code
_entity_poly.pdbx_strand_id
1 'polypeptide(L)'
;MSGFSFSKLKKAKPSMRRRLFLYMGALAALLLVTLFAVLLLLGQLKSPREELAKSLTFRMEAFQSDMESLWRNVSVMGLHLSEDMTAILEKQTTDLSKLDGDADAVERLEEAMLEPLCQYVRQADCSGAFVMLNTSLVSADSSFSGLYVQRSNAAHTTSGLLLYRGMADIGRRHDVMPHRK
;
A
#
# COMPACT_ATOMS: atom_id res chain seq x y z
N MET A 1 12.76 -90.10 26.70
CA MET A 1 12.96 -88.95 25.78
C MET A 1 11.92 -89.09 24.67
N SER A 2 10.83 -88.36 24.80
CA SER A 2 9.67 -88.45 23.91
C SER A 2 9.77 -87.42 22.78
N GLY A 3 9.89 -87.90 21.55
CA GLY A 3 9.92 -87.09 20.34
C GLY A 3 8.54 -86.53 20.02
N PHE A 4 8.41 -85.19 20.01
CA PHE A 4 7.24 -84.50 19.54
C PHE A 4 7.17 -84.55 18.00
N SER A 5 6.24 -85.38 17.50
CA SER A 5 5.96 -85.45 16.08
C SER A 5 5.05 -84.29 15.66
N PHE A 6 5.61 -83.33 14.94
CA PHE A 6 4.82 -82.30 14.26
C PHE A 6 3.99 -82.91 13.13
N SER A 7 2.76 -83.24 13.45
CA SER A 7 1.82 -83.71 12.39
C SER A 7 1.53 -82.62 11.40
N LYS A 8 1.78 -82.91 10.13
CA LYS A 8 1.54 -82.11 8.95
C LYS A 8 0.09 -81.61 8.95
N LEU A 9 -0.09 -80.35 9.27
CA LEU A 9 -1.36 -79.66 9.04
C LEU A 9 -1.66 -79.66 7.52
N LYS A 10 -2.53 -80.57 7.11
CA LYS A 10 -3.10 -80.59 5.73
C LYS A 10 -3.75 -79.22 5.52
N LYS A 11 -3.15 -78.36 4.65
CA LYS A 11 -3.81 -77.13 4.14
C LYS A 11 -5.11 -77.53 3.42
N ALA A 12 -6.22 -77.54 4.16
CA ALA A 12 -7.53 -77.67 3.55
C ALA A 12 -7.74 -76.48 2.61
N LYS A 13 -8.03 -76.75 1.32
CA LYS A 13 -8.41 -75.71 0.35
C LYS A 13 -9.55 -74.92 0.92
N PRO A 14 -9.41 -73.58 1.14
CA PRO A 14 -10.49 -72.76 1.69
C PRO A 14 -11.73 -72.85 0.80
N SER A 15 -12.89 -73.15 1.42
CA SER A 15 -14.17 -73.21 0.71
C SER A 15 -14.42 -71.90 -0.04
N MET A 16 -15.10 -71.97 -1.19
CA MET A 16 -15.39 -70.80 -2.04
C MET A 16 -16.00 -69.64 -1.25
N ARG A 17 -16.83 -69.93 -0.27
CA ARG A 17 -17.42 -68.95 0.67
C ARG A 17 -16.35 -68.19 1.52
N ARG A 18 -15.36 -68.93 2.02
CA ARG A 18 -14.28 -68.39 2.83
C ARG A 18 -13.37 -67.43 2.01
N ARG A 19 -13.14 -67.75 0.75
CA ARG A 19 -12.42 -66.86 -0.18
C ARG A 19 -13.22 -65.58 -0.48
N LEU A 20 -14.55 -65.69 -0.69
CA LEU A 20 -15.40 -64.54 -0.92
C LEU A 20 -15.41 -63.59 0.30
N PHE A 21 -15.52 -64.13 1.53
CA PHE A 21 -15.45 -63.34 2.72
C PHE A 21 -14.09 -62.63 2.92
N LEU A 22 -13.00 -63.30 2.54
CA LEU A 22 -11.65 -62.69 2.60
C LEU A 22 -11.53 -61.54 1.57
N TYR A 23 -12.03 -61.69 0.37
CA TYR A 23 -12.04 -60.63 -0.64
C TYR A 23 -12.92 -59.47 -0.24
N MET A 24 -14.11 -59.72 0.28
CA MET A 24 -14.98 -58.67 0.81
C MET A 24 -14.35 -57.90 1.99
N GLY A 25 -13.72 -58.63 2.92
CA GLY A 25 -13.00 -58.04 4.04
C GLY A 25 -11.80 -57.19 3.58
N ALA A 26 -11.03 -57.69 2.61
CA ALA A 26 -9.91 -56.93 2.04
C ALA A 26 -10.38 -55.67 1.32
N LEU A 27 -11.49 -55.75 0.56
CA LEU A 27 -12.09 -54.57 -0.12
C LEU A 27 -12.58 -53.53 0.90
N ALA A 28 -13.27 -53.96 1.95
CA ALA A 28 -13.75 -53.08 3.01
C ALA A 28 -12.60 -52.41 3.76
N ALA A 29 -11.51 -53.15 4.05
CA ALA A 29 -10.32 -52.61 4.69
C ALA A 29 -9.61 -51.57 3.79
N LEU A 30 -9.54 -51.84 2.48
CA LEU A 30 -8.97 -50.90 1.51
C LEU A 30 -9.77 -49.60 1.46
N LEU A 31 -11.11 -49.69 1.42
CA LEU A 31 -12.01 -48.54 1.44
C LEU A 31 -11.85 -47.71 2.74
N LEU A 32 -11.71 -48.35 3.89
CA LEU A 32 -11.49 -47.66 5.15
C LEU A 32 -10.13 -46.94 5.18
N VAL A 33 -9.09 -47.60 4.69
CA VAL A 33 -7.75 -46.97 4.60
C VAL A 33 -7.74 -45.78 3.64
N THR A 34 -8.37 -45.89 2.47
CA THR A 34 -8.49 -44.78 1.52
C THR A 34 -9.28 -43.62 2.11
N LEU A 35 -10.42 -43.91 2.76
CA LEU A 35 -11.22 -42.88 3.43
C LEU A 35 -10.44 -42.16 4.53
N PHE A 36 -9.71 -42.93 5.34
CA PHE A 36 -8.88 -42.37 6.40
C PHE A 36 -7.72 -41.52 5.83
N ALA A 37 -7.08 -41.96 4.77
CA ALA A 37 -6.06 -41.19 4.07
C ALA A 37 -6.61 -39.86 3.51
N VAL A 38 -7.79 -39.88 2.90
CA VAL A 38 -8.46 -38.68 2.41
C VAL A 38 -8.81 -37.71 3.57
N LEU A 39 -9.31 -38.23 4.71
CA LEU A 39 -9.61 -37.41 5.89
C LEU A 39 -8.33 -36.77 6.48
N LEU A 40 -7.22 -37.49 6.51
CA LEU A 40 -5.94 -36.94 6.94
C LEU A 40 -5.45 -35.83 6.02
N LEU A 41 -5.54 -36.04 4.69
CA LEU A 41 -5.17 -35.04 3.70
C LEU A 41 -6.05 -33.77 3.82
N LEU A 42 -7.35 -33.93 3.99
CA LEU A 42 -8.28 -32.81 4.18
C LEU A 42 -8.02 -32.09 5.52
N GLY A 43 -7.63 -32.82 6.57
CA GLY A 43 -7.23 -32.23 7.86
C GLY A 43 -5.96 -31.39 7.76
N GLN A 44 -4.99 -31.83 6.94
CA GLN A 44 -3.76 -31.07 6.71
C GLN A 44 -3.97 -29.82 5.83
N LEU A 45 -5.03 -29.76 5.03
CA LEU A 45 -5.39 -28.60 4.23
C LEU A 45 -5.94 -27.43 5.07
N LYS A 46 -6.24 -27.64 6.36
CA LYS A 46 -6.67 -26.54 7.26
C LYS A 46 -5.52 -25.67 7.72
N SER A 47 -4.33 -26.22 7.91
CA SER A 47 -3.15 -25.47 8.37
C SER A 47 -2.71 -24.37 7.41
N PRO A 48 -2.68 -24.57 6.07
CA PRO A 48 -2.30 -23.51 5.15
C PRO A 48 -3.26 -22.31 5.14
N ARG A 49 -4.55 -22.55 5.40
CA ARG A 49 -5.52 -21.47 5.49
C ARG A 49 -5.35 -20.60 6.73
N GLU A 50 -5.03 -21.22 7.85
CA GLU A 50 -4.76 -20.49 9.10
C GLU A 50 -3.45 -19.69 9.00
N GLU A 51 -2.42 -20.25 8.40
CA GLU A 51 -1.16 -19.54 8.13
C GLU A 51 -1.36 -18.38 7.17
N LEU A 52 -2.14 -18.58 6.10
CA LEU A 52 -2.49 -17.51 5.17
C LEU A 52 -3.28 -16.40 5.86
N ALA A 53 -4.27 -16.76 6.69
CA ALA A 53 -5.05 -15.78 7.44
C ALA A 53 -4.17 -14.98 8.40
N LYS A 54 -3.28 -15.62 9.15
CA LYS A 54 -2.31 -14.96 10.03
C LYS A 54 -1.36 -14.05 9.25
N SER A 55 -0.85 -14.51 8.11
CA SER A 55 0.02 -13.70 7.24
C SER A 55 -0.70 -12.48 6.70
N LEU A 56 -1.97 -12.61 6.31
CA LEU A 56 -2.80 -11.50 5.85
C LEU A 56 -3.07 -10.50 6.97
N THR A 57 -3.42 -10.98 8.17
CA THR A 57 -3.64 -10.11 9.34
C THR A 57 -2.38 -9.32 9.68
N PHE A 58 -1.22 -9.99 9.74
CA PHE A 58 0.05 -9.33 9.99
C PHE A 58 0.39 -8.26 8.94
N ARG A 59 0.15 -8.55 7.66
CA ARG A 59 0.37 -7.57 6.59
C ARG A 59 -0.60 -6.40 6.66
N MET A 60 -1.86 -6.65 7.05
CA MET A 60 -2.84 -5.58 7.27
C MET A 60 -2.44 -4.68 8.44
N GLU A 61 -2.00 -5.25 9.56
CA GLU A 61 -1.53 -4.49 10.72
C GLU A 61 -0.30 -3.65 10.38
N ALA A 62 0.67 -4.22 9.64
CA ALA A 62 1.83 -3.49 9.16
C ALA A 62 1.41 -2.33 8.23
N PHE A 63 0.53 -2.59 7.27
CA PHE A 63 0.01 -1.56 6.36
C PHE A 63 -0.75 -0.46 7.12
N GLN A 64 -1.57 -0.82 8.10
CA GLN A 64 -2.27 0.15 8.93
C GLN A 64 -1.29 1.02 9.71
N SER A 65 -0.26 0.44 10.31
CA SER A 65 0.80 1.17 11.03
C SER A 65 1.54 2.14 10.11
N ASP A 66 1.88 1.70 8.90
CA ASP A 66 2.53 2.54 7.90
C ASP A 66 1.64 3.70 7.47
N MET A 67 0.36 3.43 7.23
CA MET A 67 -0.64 4.46 6.88
C MET A 67 -0.86 5.47 8.01
N GLU A 68 -0.91 5.02 9.27
CA GLU A 68 -1.02 5.92 10.43
C GLU A 68 0.23 6.80 10.58
N SER A 69 1.41 6.25 10.34
CA SER A 69 2.66 7.01 10.33
C SER A 69 2.68 8.06 9.22
N LEU A 70 2.31 7.67 7.99
CA LEU A 70 2.21 8.60 6.86
C LEU A 70 1.21 9.72 7.15
N TRP A 71 0.02 9.38 7.64
CA TRP A 71 -1.00 10.36 7.98
C TRP A 71 -0.54 11.37 9.02
N ARG A 72 0.15 10.89 10.05
CA ARG A 72 0.72 11.75 11.10
C ARG A 72 1.76 12.70 10.51
N ASN A 73 2.66 12.19 9.68
CA ASN A 73 3.70 13.00 9.04
C ASN A 73 3.10 14.07 8.12
N VAL A 74 2.12 13.69 7.28
CA VAL A 74 1.42 14.63 6.39
C VAL A 74 0.67 15.71 7.18
N SER A 75 0.03 15.35 8.28
CA SER A 75 -0.69 16.31 9.13
C SER A 75 0.25 17.32 9.78
N VAL A 76 1.37 16.87 10.31
CA VAL A 76 2.40 17.74 10.90
C VAL A 76 3.00 18.65 9.83
N MET A 77 3.31 18.12 8.66
CA MET A 77 3.84 18.92 7.56
C MET A 77 2.84 19.94 7.03
N GLY A 78 1.55 19.59 6.98
CA GLY A 78 0.50 20.54 6.64
C GLY A 78 0.42 21.72 7.62
N LEU A 79 0.60 21.44 8.91
CA LEU A 79 0.66 22.47 9.93
C LEU A 79 1.87 23.41 9.71
N HIS A 80 3.07 22.84 9.54
CA HIS A 80 4.28 23.64 9.29
C HIS A 80 4.16 24.47 8.00
N LEU A 81 3.60 23.89 6.94
CA LEU A 81 3.36 24.63 5.69
C LEU A 81 2.42 25.83 5.92
N SER A 82 1.42 25.68 6.79
CA SER A 82 0.53 26.79 7.18
C SER A 82 1.27 27.85 8.01
N GLU A 83 2.16 27.43 8.89
CA GLU A 83 3.01 28.34 9.68
C GLU A 83 3.96 29.12 8.78
N ASP A 84 4.61 28.44 7.82
CA ASP A 84 5.51 29.08 6.84
C ASP A 84 4.72 30.10 5.98
N MET A 85 3.53 29.76 5.53
CA MET A 85 2.67 30.68 4.79
C MET A 85 2.34 31.92 5.62
N THR A 86 1.99 31.74 6.89
CA THR A 86 1.70 32.86 7.79
C THR A 86 2.92 33.74 7.99
N ALA A 87 4.10 33.16 8.22
CA ALA A 87 5.35 33.90 8.38
C ALA A 87 5.75 34.67 7.11
N ILE A 88 5.50 34.09 5.91
CA ILE A 88 5.75 34.77 4.63
C ILE A 88 4.80 35.96 4.48
N LEU A 89 3.53 35.81 4.79
CA LEU A 89 2.54 36.88 4.72
C LEU A 89 2.89 38.03 5.68
N GLU A 90 3.26 37.72 6.92
CA GLU A 90 3.70 38.70 7.90
C GLU A 90 4.93 39.47 7.39
N LYS A 91 5.91 38.75 6.83
CA LYS A 91 7.12 39.36 6.27
C LYS A 91 6.84 40.26 5.07
N GLN A 92 5.83 39.91 4.27
CA GLN A 92 5.39 40.71 3.13
C GLN A 92 4.43 41.85 3.52
N THR A 93 4.09 41.96 4.81
CA THR A 93 3.13 42.94 5.34
C THR A 93 1.77 42.83 4.64
N THR A 94 1.41 41.63 4.22
CA THR A 94 0.20 41.33 3.46
C THR A 94 -0.73 40.47 4.31
N ASP A 95 -2.00 40.82 4.37
CA ASP A 95 -3.04 40.02 5.00
C ASP A 95 -3.72 39.16 3.95
N LEU A 96 -4.13 37.95 4.31
CA LEU A 96 -4.91 37.04 3.44
C LEU A 96 -6.13 37.72 2.83
N SER A 97 -6.80 38.59 3.58
CA SER A 97 -7.96 39.35 3.11
C SER A 97 -7.64 40.35 1.98
N LYS A 98 -6.37 40.76 1.86
CA LYS A 98 -5.90 41.70 0.83
C LYS A 98 -5.37 41.00 -0.43
N LEU A 99 -5.24 39.70 -0.42
CA LEU A 99 -4.85 38.95 -1.63
C LEU A 99 -5.95 38.94 -2.67
N ASP A 100 -7.19 39.16 -2.26
CA ASP A 100 -8.31 39.23 -3.19
C ASP A 100 -8.26 40.53 -3.99
N GLY A 101 -7.99 40.42 -5.28
CA GLY A 101 -7.87 41.57 -6.18
C GLY A 101 -6.42 42.06 -6.43
N ASP A 102 -5.40 41.55 -5.72
CA ASP A 102 -4.00 41.91 -5.92
C ASP A 102 -3.19 40.75 -6.51
N ALA A 103 -3.10 40.71 -7.85
CA ALA A 103 -2.37 39.67 -8.58
C ALA A 103 -0.88 39.63 -8.24
N ASP A 104 -0.27 40.79 -8.01
CA ASP A 104 1.15 40.89 -7.70
C ASP A 104 1.44 40.34 -6.29
N ALA A 105 0.52 40.53 -5.34
CA ALA A 105 0.64 39.98 -4.01
C ALA A 105 0.50 38.45 -4.03
N VAL A 106 -0.42 37.92 -4.84
CA VAL A 106 -0.57 36.46 -5.05
C VAL A 106 0.69 35.87 -5.68
N GLU A 107 1.25 36.49 -6.71
CA GLU A 107 2.48 36.02 -7.35
C GLU A 107 3.66 36.00 -6.38
N ARG A 108 3.85 37.04 -5.60
CA ARG A 108 4.90 37.10 -4.57
C ARG A 108 4.75 36.02 -3.50
N LEU A 109 3.51 35.73 -3.10
CA LEU A 109 3.21 34.66 -2.15
C LEU A 109 3.52 33.29 -2.76
N GLU A 110 3.06 33.03 -3.97
CA GLU A 110 3.32 31.78 -4.70
C GLU A 110 4.83 31.56 -4.88
N GLU A 111 5.58 32.58 -5.25
CA GLU A 111 7.02 32.48 -5.40
C GLU A 111 7.71 32.16 -4.07
N ALA A 112 7.33 32.83 -2.99
CA ALA A 112 7.91 32.60 -1.67
C ALA A 112 7.52 31.23 -1.07
N MET A 113 6.35 30.70 -1.42
CA MET A 113 5.87 29.40 -0.95
C MET A 113 6.43 28.22 -1.73
N LEU A 114 6.98 28.42 -2.93
CA LEU A 114 7.41 27.31 -3.80
C LEU A 114 8.54 26.50 -3.15
N GLU A 115 9.57 27.16 -2.61
CA GLU A 115 10.71 26.45 -1.99
C GLU A 115 10.31 25.66 -0.74
N PRO A 116 9.57 26.21 0.24
CA PRO A 116 9.02 25.44 1.34
C PRO A 116 8.21 24.22 0.85
N LEU A 117 7.34 24.41 -0.13
CA LEU A 117 6.50 23.33 -0.68
C LEU A 117 7.37 22.22 -1.29
N CYS A 118 8.40 22.58 -2.05
CA CYS A 118 9.37 21.63 -2.62
C CYS A 118 10.13 20.86 -1.53
N GLN A 119 10.53 21.52 -0.44
CA GLN A 119 11.21 20.90 0.69
C GLN A 119 10.31 19.87 1.36
N TYR A 120 9.04 20.19 1.60
CA TYR A 120 8.09 19.26 2.19
C TYR A 120 7.83 18.03 1.29
N VAL A 121 7.73 18.20 -0.03
CA VAL A 121 7.61 17.07 -0.96
C VAL A 121 8.85 16.18 -0.94
N ARG A 122 10.04 16.77 -0.75
CA ARG A 122 11.30 16.00 -0.65
C ARG A 122 11.43 15.26 0.69
N GLN A 123 11.00 15.89 1.80
CA GLN A 123 11.13 15.33 3.15
C GLN A 123 10.02 14.34 3.50
N ALA A 124 8.79 14.67 3.11
CA ALA A 124 7.69 13.74 3.23
C ALA A 124 7.79 12.67 2.15
N ASP A 125 7.51 11.44 2.50
CA ASP A 125 7.40 10.37 1.50
C ASP A 125 6.04 10.44 0.77
N CYS A 126 5.69 11.66 0.32
CA CYS A 126 4.46 11.97 -0.39
C CYS A 126 4.72 12.21 -1.88
N SER A 127 3.70 11.97 -2.69
CA SER A 127 3.77 12.16 -4.14
C SER A 127 3.72 13.63 -4.57
N GLY A 128 3.20 14.51 -3.72
CA GLY A 128 3.10 15.95 -4.00
C GLY A 128 2.47 16.72 -2.87
N ALA A 129 2.55 18.03 -2.95
CA ALA A 129 1.93 18.97 -2.03
C ALA A 129 1.32 20.15 -2.78
N PHE A 130 0.31 20.76 -2.21
CA PHE A 130 -0.36 21.90 -2.82
C PHE A 130 -0.77 22.95 -1.78
N VAL A 131 -0.83 24.18 -2.25
CA VAL A 131 -1.46 25.32 -1.56
C VAL A 131 -2.49 25.90 -2.50
N MET A 132 -3.71 26.02 -2.04
CA MET A 132 -4.81 26.64 -2.80
C MET A 132 -5.22 27.93 -2.11
N LEU A 133 -5.25 29.00 -2.87
CA LEU A 133 -5.70 30.30 -2.41
C LEU A 133 -7.14 30.52 -2.86
N ASN A 134 -8.01 30.84 -1.92
CA ASN A 134 -9.39 31.20 -2.21
C ASN A 134 -9.44 32.70 -2.55
N THR A 135 -9.03 33.06 -3.76
CA THR A 135 -9.09 34.43 -4.27
C THR A 135 -10.04 34.52 -5.47
N SER A 136 -10.65 35.66 -5.69
CA SER A 136 -11.46 35.91 -6.89
C SER A 136 -10.59 36.11 -8.15
N LEU A 137 -9.27 36.18 -7.98
CA LEU A 137 -8.32 36.31 -9.08
C LEU A 137 -8.23 34.98 -9.83
N VAL A 138 -8.87 34.98 -10.97
CA VAL A 138 -8.74 33.92 -11.96
C VAL A 138 -7.65 34.34 -12.94
N SER A 139 -6.50 33.68 -12.91
CA SER A 139 -5.52 33.86 -13.98
C SER A 139 -6.13 33.36 -15.30
N ALA A 140 -5.78 33.99 -16.43
CA ALA A 140 -6.33 33.65 -17.74
C ALA A 140 -6.19 32.15 -18.11
N ASP A 141 -5.27 31.45 -17.45
CA ASP A 141 -4.97 30.05 -17.72
C ASP A 141 -5.44 29.05 -16.63
N SER A 142 -5.93 29.52 -15.48
CA SER A 142 -6.39 28.63 -14.42
C SER A 142 -7.53 29.20 -13.60
N SER A 143 -8.50 28.36 -13.28
CA SER A 143 -9.64 28.72 -12.43
C SER A 143 -9.30 28.85 -10.93
N PHE A 144 -8.02 28.76 -10.53
CA PHE A 144 -7.59 28.82 -9.14
C PHE A 144 -6.19 29.41 -9.03
N SER A 145 -5.98 30.24 -8.01
CA SER A 145 -4.65 30.68 -7.58
C SER A 145 -4.06 29.65 -6.62
N GLY A 146 -2.76 29.39 -6.71
CA GLY A 146 -2.09 28.49 -5.83
C GLY A 146 -1.02 27.65 -6.52
N LEU A 147 -0.32 26.86 -5.73
CA LEU A 147 0.77 26.01 -6.16
C LEU A 147 0.42 24.53 -6.00
N TYR A 148 0.83 23.72 -6.97
CA TYR A 148 0.82 22.28 -6.86
C TYR A 148 2.12 21.72 -7.40
N VAL A 149 2.92 21.13 -6.52
CA VAL A 149 4.19 20.47 -6.84
C VAL A 149 4.04 18.97 -6.66
N GLN A 150 4.51 18.22 -7.64
CA GLN A 150 4.48 16.76 -7.64
C GLN A 150 5.85 16.18 -7.94
N ARG A 151 6.22 15.09 -7.23
CA ARG A 151 7.38 14.29 -7.56
C ARG A 151 7.12 13.48 -8.84
N SER A 152 8.05 13.51 -9.79
CA SER A 152 7.91 12.80 -11.04
C SER A 152 9.25 12.31 -11.58
N ASN A 153 9.28 11.03 -11.93
CA ASN A 153 10.44 10.46 -12.62
C ASN A 153 10.58 10.96 -14.07
N ALA A 154 9.54 11.61 -14.61
CA ALA A 154 9.56 12.22 -15.94
C ALA A 154 10.05 13.69 -15.92
N ALA A 155 10.30 14.26 -14.73
CA ALA A 155 10.87 15.59 -14.62
C ALA A 155 12.34 15.56 -15.03
N HIS A 156 12.69 16.28 -16.09
CA HIS A 156 14.07 16.45 -16.55
C HIS A 156 14.76 17.60 -15.80
N THR A 157 14.59 17.62 -14.48
CA THR A 157 15.21 18.59 -13.58
C THR A 157 16.03 17.85 -12.53
N THR A 158 16.99 18.55 -11.92
CA THR A 158 17.80 18.00 -10.84
C THR A 158 16.92 17.71 -9.60
N SER A 159 15.86 18.48 -9.43
CA SER A 159 14.91 18.31 -8.31
C SER A 159 14.00 17.10 -8.42
N GLY A 160 13.74 16.59 -9.64
CA GLY A 160 12.75 15.56 -9.89
C GLY A 160 11.30 15.99 -9.60
N LEU A 161 11.04 17.32 -9.63
CA LEU A 161 9.75 17.91 -9.29
C LEU A 161 9.09 18.54 -10.52
N LEU A 162 7.76 18.39 -10.60
CA LEU A 162 6.91 19.03 -11.57
C LEU A 162 6.01 20.05 -10.90
N LEU A 163 5.91 21.25 -11.48
CA LEU A 163 4.95 22.27 -11.11
C LEU A 163 3.69 22.06 -11.96
N TYR A 164 2.66 21.46 -11.37
CA TYR A 164 1.37 21.26 -12.02
C TYR A 164 0.53 22.52 -12.05
N ARG A 165 0.63 23.34 -11.00
CA ARG A 165 -0.02 24.63 -10.86
C ARG A 165 0.97 25.64 -10.33
N GLY A 166 0.79 26.87 -10.77
CA GLY A 166 1.68 27.99 -10.51
C GLY A 166 2.21 28.55 -11.81
N MET A 167 2.80 29.71 -11.72
CA MET A 167 3.40 30.36 -12.89
C MET A 167 4.62 29.59 -13.39
N ALA A 168 4.69 29.32 -14.69
CA ALA A 168 5.77 28.55 -15.30
C ALA A 168 7.15 29.20 -15.06
N ASP A 169 7.22 30.51 -15.00
CA ASP A 169 8.47 31.26 -14.80
C ASP A 169 8.99 31.10 -13.37
N ILE A 170 8.10 31.03 -12.38
CA ILE A 170 8.46 30.72 -11.00
C ILE A 170 9.09 29.33 -10.91
N GLY A 171 8.46 28.33 -11.53
CA GLY A 171 8.99 26.97 -11.56
C GLY A 171 10.40 26.89 -12.16
N ARG A 172 10.63 27.57 -13.28
CA ARG A 172 11.95 27.58 -13.95
C ARG A 172 13.05 28.22 -13.10
N ARG A 173 12.73 29.27 -12.34
CA ARG A 173 13.70 29.93 -11.42
C ARG A 173 14.14 29.01 -10.25
N HIS A 174 13.30 28.07 -9.85
CA HIS A 174 13.52 27.16 -8.72
C HIS A 174 13.85 25.72 -9.11
N ASP A 175 14.25 25.46 -10.37
CA ASP A 175 14.54 24.11 -10.88
C ASP A 175 13.36 23.14 -10.73
N VAL A 176 12.14 23.64 -10.86
CA VAL A 176 10.91 22.84 -10.89
C VAL A 176 10.34 22.90 -12.30
N MET A 177 10.17 21.76 -12.92
CA MET A 177 9.71 21.69 -14.31
C MET A 177 8.22 22.06 -14.41
N PRO A 178 7.83 23.10 -15.18
CA PRO A 178 6.43 23.37 -15.41
C PRO A 178 5.78 22.23 -16.20
N HIS A 179 4.60 21.79 -15.78
CA HIS A 179 3.85 20.74 -16.47
C HIS A 179 3.31 21.19 -17.82
N ARG A 180 2.95 22.48 -17.94
CA ARG A 180 2.52 23.11 -19.19
C ARG A 180 3.57 24.14 -19.63
N LYS A 181 3.85 24.15 -20.94
CA LYS A 181 4.69 25.15 -21.56
C LYS A 181 3.93 26.45 -21.78
#